data_02acdc45c95f33310c1630c72b0cd82c
#
_entry.id   02acdc45c95f33310c1630c72b0cd82c
#
_cell.length_a   1.000
_cell.length_b   1.000
_cell.length_c   1.000
_cell.angle_alpha   90.00
_cell.angle_beta   90.00
_cell.angle_gamma   90.00
#
_symmetry.space_group_name_H-M   'P 1'
#
loop_
_entity.id
_entity.type
_entity.pdbx_description
1 polymer ?
#
loop_
_entity_poly.entity_id
_entity_poly.type
_entity_poly.pdbx_seq_one_letter_code
_entity_poly.pdbx_strand_id
1 'polypeptide(L)'
;LTETGGKYAVLSLQTAVAALKQQQIDGLVTAPIHKKNIQSAEFNFTGHTPYLKQIFGAQDVVMMMCADNFRVALVTEHVPVNEVSKQITKEKIVSKLQIIHSSLQKDFGIDKPRIAVLGLNPHAGDEGLIGNEEETIIKPAIKEAKNNNILAVGPYSADAFFARRSFEQ
;
A
#
# COMPACT_ATOMS: atom_id res chain seq x y z
N LEU A 1 3.12 -7.61 -29.33
CA LEU A 1 3.78 -8.30 -28.21
C LEU A 1 4.63 -9.43 -28.75
N THR A 2 5.90 -9.45 -28.42
CA THR A 2 6.83 -10.49 -28.84
C THR A 2 7.46 -11.16 -27.64
N GLU A 3 7.82 -12.44 -27.76
CA GLU A 3 8.52 -13.19 -26.71
C GLU A 3 9.84 -12.48 -26.32
N THR A 4 10.56 -12.01 -27.32
CA THR A 4 11.79 -11.21 -27.12
C THR A 4 11.54 -9.98 -26.26
N GLY A 5 10.43 -9.24 -26.47
CA GLY A 5 10.08 -8.09 -25.66
C GLY A 5 9.80 -8.44 -24.20
N GLY A 6 9.14 -9.57 -23.96
CA GLY A 6 8.93 -10.09 -22.60
C GLY A 6 10.24 -10.43 -21.89
N LYS A 7 11.14 -11.15 -22.59
CA LYS A 7 12.46 -11.52 -22.08
C LYS A 7 13.31 -10.30 -21.68
N TYR A 8 13.37 -9.28 -22.54
CA TYR A 8 14.16 -8.08 -22.26
C TYR A 8 13.53 -7.22 -21.15
N ALA A 9 12.19 -7.20 -21.01
CA ALA A 9 11.54 -6.52 -19.89
C ALA A 9 11.93 -7.17 -18.54
N VAL A 10 11.95 -8.50 -18.47
CA VAL A 10 12.41 -9.23 -17.29
C VAL A 10 13.88 -9.01 -17.02
N LEU A 11 14.73 -9.11 -18.04
CA LEU A 11 16.17 -8.90 -17.92
C LEU A 11 16.49 -7.49 -17.40
N SER A 12 15.83 -6.47 -17.94
CA SER A 12 15.98 -5.07 -17.50
C SER A 12 15.63 -4.92 -16.01
N LEU A 13 14.51 -5.50 -15.57
CA LEU A 13 14.10 -5.47 -14.17
C LEU A 13 15.10 -6.20 -13.26
N GLN A 14 15.55 -7.38 -13.65
CA GLN A 14 16.53 -8.16 -12.89
C GLN A 14 17.87 -7.44 -12.77
N THR A 15 18.35 -6.82 -13.85
CA THR A 15 19.60 -6.03 -13.85
C THR A 15 19.50 -4.84 -12.91
N ALA A 16 18.39 -4.09 -12.96
CA ALA A 16 18.16 -2.95 -12.09
C ALA A 16 18.06 -3.37 -10.60
N VAL A 17 17.39 -4.48 -10.32
CA VAL A 17 17.32 -5.04 -8.96
C VAL A 17 18.70 -5.50 -8.46
N ALA A 18 19.54 -6.07 -9.32
CA ALA A 18 20.90 -6.44 -8.96
C ALA A 18 21.74 -5.20 -8.60
N ALA A 19 21.63 -4.12 -9.37
CA ALA A 19 22.30 -2.85 -9.10
C ALA A 19 21.81 -2.22 -7.78
N LEU A 20 20.51 -2.30 -7.49
CA LEU A 20 19.93 -1.84 -6.23
C LEU A 20 20.46 -2.64 -5.02
N LYS A 21 20.55 -3.97 -5.13
CA LYS A 21 21.14 -4.83 -4.09
C LYS A 21 22.62 -4.54 -3.84
N GLN A 22 23.34 -4.15 -4.88
CA GLN A 22 24.76 -3.78 -4.78
C GLN A 22 24.97 -2.32 -4.37
N GLN A 23 23.91 -1.59 -4.04
CA GLN A 23 23.95 -0.17 -3.67
C GLN A 23 24.58 0.74 -4.74
N GLN A 24 24.46 0.35 -6.00
CA GLN A 24 24.91 1.15 -7.16
C GLN A 24 23.87 2.20 -7.57
N ILE A 25 22.63 2.02 -7.15
CA ILE A 25 21.52 2.94 -7.35
C ILE A 25 20.70 3.01 -6.05
N ASP A 26 20.06 4.15 -5.80
CA ASP A 26 19.29 4.41 -4.57
C ASP A 26 17.80 4.11 -4.73
N GLY A 27 17.30 4.01 -5.94
CA GLY A 27 15.89 3.77 -6.22
C GLY A 27 15.68 3.16 -7.60
N LEU A 28 14.49 2.61 -7.81
CA LEU A 28 14.08 1.95 -9.03
C LEU A 28 12.76 2.55 -9.53
N VAL A 29 12.79 3.13 -10.72
CA VAL A 29 11.60 3.54 -11.48
C VAL A 29 11.40 2.57 -12.63
N THR A 30 10.22 1.96 -12.72
CA THR A 30 9.92 0.94 -13.73
C THR A 30 8.94 1.46 -14.78
N ALA A 31 9.15 1.06 -16.02
CA ALA A 31 8.15 1.19 -17.07
C ALA A 31 7.05 0.12 -16.93
N PRO A 32 5.86 0.34 -17.50
CA PRO A 32 4.81 -0.68 -17.54
C PRO A 32 5.30 -1.98 -18.22
N ILE A 33 4.85 -3.12 -17.69
CA ILE A 33 5.12 -4.44 -18.27
C ILE A 33 3.81 -5.12 -18.66
N HIS A 34 3.84 -5.93 -19.71
CA HIS A 34 2.70 -6.75 -20.06
C HIS A 34 2.73 -8.07 -19.29
N LYS A 35 1.88 -8.18 -18.25
CA LYS A 35 1.90 -9.26 -17.25
C LYS A 35 1.89 -10.67 -17.83
N LYS A 36 1.16 -10.91 -18.93
CA LYS A 36 1.12 -12.22 -19.60
C LYS A 36 2.39 -12.49 -20.40
N ASN A 37 3.00 -11.45 -20.99
CA ASN A 37 4.16 -11.58 -21.89
C ASN A 37 5.47 -11.84 -21.17
N ILE A 38 5.56 -11.50 -19.88
CA ILE A 38 6.74 -11.73 -19.04
C ILE A 38 6.76 -13.11 -18.39
N GLN A 39 5.65 -13.87 -18.49
CA GLN A 39 5.58 -15.20 -17.87
C GLN A 39 6.55 -16.16 -18.56
N SER A 40 7.40 -16.81 -17.79
CA SER A 40 8.32 -17.83 -18.24
C SER A 40 8.60 -18.81 -17.08
N ALA A 41 9.32 -19.89 -17.36
CA ALA A 41 9.77 -20.81 -16.31
C ALA A 41 10.67 -20.12 -15.27
N GLU A 42 11.39 -19.08 -15.68
CA GLU A 42 12.34 -18.32 -14.85
C GLU A 42 11.69 -17.10 -14.17
N PHE A 43 10.53 -16.64 -14.66
CA PHE A 43 9.82 -15.48 -14.12
C PHE A 43 8.31 -15.74 -14.05
N ASN A 44 7.87 -16.30 -12.93
CA ASN A 44 6.47 -16.64 -12.68
C ASN A 44 5.84 -15.68 -11.64
N PHE A 45 5.89 -14.37 -11.93
CA PHE A 45 5.30 -13.33 -11.09
C PHE A 45 4.23 -12.57 -11.86
N THR A 46 3.16 -12.18 -11.18
CA THR A 46 2.05 -11.43 -11.77
C THR A 46 2.35 -9.94 -12.01
N GLY A 47 3.56 -9.49 -11.70
CA GLY A 47 4.01 -8.10 -11.89
C GLY A 47 5.21 -7.74 -11.03
N HIS A 48 5.53 -6.44 -10.98
CA HIS A 48 6.68 -5.92 -10.20
C HIS A 48 6.57 -6.19 -8.71
N THR A 49 5.42 -5.87 -8.10
CA THR A 49 5.22 -5.91 -6.64
C THR A 49 5.51 -7.29 -6.03
N PRO A 50 4.91 -8.41 -6.50
CA PRO A 50 5.22 -9.72 -5.93
C PRO A 50 6.67 -10.14 -6.17
N TYR A 51 7.24 -9.78 -7.31
CA TYR A 51 8.66 -10.04 -7.58
C TYR A 51 9.57 -9.30 -6.59
N LEU A 52 9.40 -7.99 -6.44
CA LEU A 52 10.20 -7.18 -5.53
C LEU A 52 10.02 -7.62 -4.08
N LYS A 53 8.76 -7.90 -3.66
CA LYS A 53 8.47 -8.43 -2.33
C LYS A 53 9.30 -9.68 -2.02
N GLN A 54 9.32 -10.64 -2.94
CA GLN A 54 10.07 -11.90 -2.77
C GLN A 54 11.58 -11.66 -2.77
N ILE A 55 12.10 -10.89 -3.73
CA ILE A 55 13.54 -10.67 -3.90
C ILE A 55 14.18 -9.90 -2.72
N PHE A 56 13.43 -9.02 -2.08
CA PHE A 56 13.87 -8.27 -0.90
C PHE A 56 13.44 -8.91 0.42
N GLY A 57 12.76 -10.05 0.40
CA GLY A 57 12.33 -10.76 1.60
C GLY A 57 11.35 -9.95 2.45
N ALA A 58 10.60 -9.03 1.84
CA ALA A 58 9.68 -8.18 2.56
C ALA A 58 8.49 -8.98 3.09
N GLN A 59 8.16 -8.81 4.38
CA GLN A 59 6.99 -9.46 5.00
C GLN A 59 5.69 -8.97 4.37
N ASP A 60 5.60 -7.66 4.15
CA ASP A 60 4.47 -7.02 3.50
C ASP A 60 4.92 -5.81 2.67
N VAL A 61 4.04 -5.31 1.82
CA VAL A 61 4.25 -4.14 0.97
C VAL A 61 3.01 -3.27 0.98
N VAL A 62 3.15 -1.98 0.73
CA VAL A 62 2.04 -1.04 0.63
C VAL A 62 2.05 -0.38 -0.74
N MET A 63 0.92 -0.44 -1.44
CA MET A 63 0.72 0.39 -2.62
C MET A 63 0.35 1.79 -2.16
N MET A 64 1.15 2.77 -2.55
CA MET A 64 0.93 4.18 -2.24
C MET A 64 0.90 5.00 -3.52
N MET A 65 -0.13 5.78 -3.69
CA MET A 65 -0.25 6.77 -4.76
C MET A 65 0.16 8.14 -4.22
N CYS A 66 1.08 8.80 -4.91
CA CYS A 66 1.62 10.09 -4.50
C CYS A 66 1.38 11.12 -5.58
N ALA A 67 0.90 12.30 -5.17
CA ALA A 67 0.79 13.48 -6.02
C ALA A 67 1.13 14.70 -5.15
N ASP A 68 2.18 15.40 -5.47
CA ASP A 68 2.71 16.53 -4.68
C ASP A 68 2.85 16.17 -3.20
N ASN A 69 2.10 16.84 -2.34
CA ASN A 69 2.08 16.60 -0.90
C ASN A 69 1.00 15.59 -0.45
N PHE A 70 0.24 15.04 -1.39
CA PHE A 70 -0.85 14.13 -1.11
C PHE A 70 -0.44 12.67 -1.32
N ARG A 71 -0.70 11.80 -0.33
CA ARG A 71 -0.36 10.38 -0.37
C ARG A 71 -1.55 9.54 0.05
N VAL A 72 -1.91 8.57 -0.77
CA VAL A 72 -2.99 7.60 -0.48
C VAL A 72 -2.40 6.21 -0.48
N ALA A 73 -2.45 5.54 0.66
CA ALA A 73 -2.02 4.16 0.81
C ALA A 73 -3.23 3.22 0.90
N LEU A 74 -3.11 2.04 0.32
CA LEU A 74 -4.18 1.06 0.25
C LEU A 74 -3.97 -0.06 1.26
N VAL A 75 -5.04 -0.42 1.99
CA VAL A 75 -5.04 -1.60 2.87
C VAL A 75 -5.25 -2.88 2.05
N THR A 76 -6.08 -2.81 1.01
CA THR A 76 -6.31 -3.92 0.06
C THR A 76 -6.05 -3.47 -1.36
N GLU A 77 -5.55 -4.38 -2.19
CA GLU A 77 -5.27 -4.15 -3.61
C GLU A 77 -5.54 -5.41 -4.41
N HIS A 78 -6.04 -5.24 -5.64
CA HIS A 78 -6.26 -6.35 -6.61
C HIS A 78 -7.14 -7.49 -6.07
N VAL A 79 -8.11 -7.18 -5.22
CA VAL A 79 -9.12 -8.14 -4.73
C VAL A 79 -10.49 -7.81 -5.29
N PRO A 80 -11.36 -8.79 -5.55
CA PRO A 80 -12.76 -8.54 -5.93
C PRO A 80 -13.48 -7.74 -4.85
N VAL A 81 -14.43 -6.88 -5.25
CA VAL A 81 -15.15 -6.00 -4.32
C VAL A 81 -15.84 -6.78 -3.19
N ASN A 82 -16.44 -7.94 -3.49
CA ASN A 82 -17.09 -8.80 -2.51
C ASN A 82 -16.13 -9.47 -1.51
N GLU A 83 -14.83 -9.41 -1.75
CA GLU A 83 -13.80 -9.95 -0.85
C GLU A 83 -13.12 -8.86 0.00
N VAL A 84 -13.37 -7.57 -0.29
CA VAL A 84 -12.68 -6.47 0.39
C VAL A 84 -12.90 -6.53 1.90
N SER A 85 -14.15 -6.61 2.37
CA SER A 85 -14.47 -6.62 3.81
C SER A 85 -13.79 -7.80 4.54
N LYS A 86 -13.72 -8.97 3.90
CA LYS A 86 -13.04 -10.17 4.46
C LYS A 86 -11.53 -9.99 4.59
N GLN A 87 -10.94 -9.09 3.78
CA GLN A 87 -9.52 -8.78 3.80
C GLN A 87 -9.15 -7.67 4.80
N ILE A 88 -10.15 -6.97 5.36
CA ILE A 88 -9.94 -5.93 6.37
C ILE A 88 -9.88 -6.59 7.75
N THR A 89 -8.68 -6.68 8.31
CA THR A 89 -8.46 -7.16 9.67
C THR A 89 -7.67 -6.14 10.48
N LYS A 90 -7.78 -6.20 11.79
CA LYS A 90 -7.06 -5.30 12.70
C LYS A 90 -5.54 -5.42 12.48
N GLU A 91 -5.04 -6.64 12.42
CA GLU A 91 -3.62 -6.95 12.24
C GLU A 91 -3.08 -6.40 10.93
N LYS A 92 -3.85 -6.56 9.84
CA LYS A 92 -3.48 -6.03 8.52
C LYS A 92 -3.41 -4.51 8.52
N ILE A 93 -4.40 -3.84 9.13
CA ILE A 93 -4.40 -2.37 9.23
C ILE A 93 -3.18 -1.89 10.04
N VAL A 94 -2.91 -2.51 11.19
CA VAL A 94 -1.76 -2.16 12.04
C VAL A 94 -0.45 -2.35 11.29
N SER A 95 -0.26 -3.50 10.62
CA SER A 95 0.93 -3.77 9.79
C SER A 95 1.10 -2.71 8.70
N LYS A 96 0.04 -2.38 7.96
CA LYS A 96 0.09 -1.32 6.93
C LYS A 96 0.44 0.05 7.52
N LEU A 97 -0.15 0.43 8.65
CA LEU A 97 0.15 1.69 9.34
C LEU A 97 1.63 1.77 9.79
N GLN A 98 2.21 0.67 10.25
CA GLN A 98 3.63 0.61 10.62
C GLN A 98 4.54 0.84 9.42
N ILE A 99 4.26 0.17 8.29
CA ILE A 99 5.04 0.34 7.04
C ILE A 99 4.93 1.77 6.53
N ILE A 100 3.70 2.32 6.47
CA ILE A 100 3.43 3.69 6.02
C ILE A 100 4.16 4.69 6.91
N HIS A 101 4.05 4.56 8.23
CA HIS A 101 4.72 5.44 9.18
C HIS A 101 6.24 5.43 9.00
N SER A 102 6.84 4.24 8.92
CA SER A 102 8.27 4.09 8.69
C SER A 102 8.73 4.71 7.37
N SER A 103 7.98 4.49 6.28
CA SER A 103 8.29 5.07 4.97
C SER A 103 8.14 6.58 4.98
N LEU A 104 7.07 7.13 5.58
CA LEU A 104 6.90 8.58 5.69
C LEU A 104 8.06 9.25 6.41
N GLN A 105 8.63 8.59 7.43
CA GLN A 105 9.81 9.11 8.13
C GLN A 105 11.10 8.96 7.31
N LYS A 106 11.37 7.76 6.79
CA LYS A 106 12.66 7.43 6.17
C LYS A 106 12.76 7.91 4.73
N ASP A 107 11.69 7.69 3.94
CA ASP A 107 11.73 7.91 2.50
C ASP A 107 11.23 9.33 2.14
N PHE A 108 10.33 9.89 2.97
CA PHE A 108 9.75 11.21 2.74
C PHE A 108 10.25 12.30 3.72
N GLY A 109 11.06 11.96 4.72
CA GLY A 109 11.64 12.92 5.65
C GLY A 109 10.63 13.60 6.57
N ILE A 110 9.49 12.98 6.86
CA ILE A 110 8.44 13.55 7.72
C ILE A 110 8.64 13.06 9.15
N ASP A 111 9.17 13.89 10.03
CA ASP A 111 9.50 13.49 11.41
C ASP A 111 8.30 12.98 12.22
N LYS A 112 7.15 13.63 12.09
CA LYS A 112 5.92 13.31 12.84
C LYS A 112 4.75 13.08 11.89
N PRO A 113 4.73 11.97 11.14
CA PRO A 113 3.67 11.74 10.16
C PRO A 113 2.32 11.56 10.85
N ARG A 114 1.29 12.23 10.32
CA ARG A 114 -0.11 12.07 10.70
C ARG A 114 -0.80 11.27 9.61
N ILE A 115 -1.46 10.18 9.98
CA ILE A 115 -2.10 9.25 9.04
C ILE A 115 -3.60 9.29 9.27
N ALA A 116 -4.35 9.81 8.32
CA ALA A 116 -5.80 9.71 8.32
C ALA A 116 -6.22 8.31 7.85
N VAL A 117 -7.00 7.61 8.65
CA VAL A 117 -7.59 6.32 8.29
C VAL A 117 -9.03 6.54 7.86
N LEU A 118 -9.37 6.11 6.65
CA LEU A 118 -10.72 6.21 6.13
C LEU A 118 -11.54 4.99 6.51
N GLY A 119 -12.85 5.17 6.65
CA GLY A 119 -13.80 4.09 6.86
C GLY A 119 -13.94 3.22 5.62
N LEU A 120 -14.38 2.00 5.83
CA LEU A 120 -14.70 1.03 4.77
C LEU A 120 -16.11 1.27 4.24
N ASN A 121 -17.06 1.48 5.17
CA ASN A 121 -18.46 1.64 4.83
C ASN A 121 -18.82 3.12 4.52
N PRO A 122 -19.91 3.38 3.78
CA PRO A 122 -20.43 4.72 3.61
C PRO A 122 -20.60 5.43 4.96
N HIS A 123 -20.30 6.73 5.01
CA HIS A 123 -20.41 7.55 6.23
C HIS A 123 -19.64 6.99 7.44
N ALA A 124 -18.57 6.19 7.17
CA ALA A 124 -17.82 5.46 8.20
C ALA A 124 -18.68 4.57 9.08
N GLY A 125 -19.69 3.90 8.47
CA GLY A 125 -20.55 2.93 9.13
C GLY A 125 -21.72 3.52 9.91
N ASP A 126 -21.81 4.85 10.01
CA ASP A 126 -22.90 5.57 10.71
C ASP A 126 -23.23 4.94 12.09
N GLU A 127 -22.21 4.89 12.97
CA GLU A 127 -22.26 4.29 14.31
C GLU A 127 -22.73 2.82 14.35
N GLY A 128 -22.46 2.08 13.26
CA GLY A 128 -22.81 0.66 13.12
C GLY A 128 -24.13 0.39 12.40
N LEU A 129 -24.83 1.44 11.93
CA LEU A 129 -26.07 1.29 11.17
C LEU A 129 -25.83 0.74 9.76
N ILE A 130 -24.70 1.08 9.16
CA ILE A 130 -24.32 0.72 7.77
C ILE A 130 -23.09 -0.22 7.76
N GLY A 131 -22.93 -1.04 8.77
CA GLY A 131 -21.78 -1.94 8.93
C GLY A 131 -21.04 -1.70 10.24
N ASN A 132 -20.35 -2.71 10.71
CA ASN A 132 -19.69 -2.69 12.01
C ASN A 132 -18.17 -2.71 11.95
N GLU A 133 -17.58 -2.75 10.76
CA GLU A 133 -16.12 -2.88 10.57
C GLU A 133 -15.37 -1.69 11.17
N GLU A 134 -15.95 -0.50 11.13
CA GLU A 134 -15.37 0.69 11.74
C GLU A 134 -15.23 0.52 13.26
N GLU A 135 -16.26 0.02 13.92
CA GLU A 135 -16.29 -0.16 15.38
C GLU A 135 -15.46 -1.38 15.82
N THR A 136 -15.59 -2.49 15.10
CA THR A 136 -15.05 -3.78 15.55
C THR A 136 -13.63 -4.04 15.07
N ILE A 137 -13.18 -3.37 14.00
CA ILE A 137 -11.88 -3.62 13.36
C ILE A 137 -11.05 -2.33 13.27
N ILE A 138 -11.59 -1.26 12.63
CA ILE A 138 -10.79 -0.10 12.26
C ILE A 138 -10.42 0.75 13.49
N LYS A 139 -11.38 1.07 14.37
CA LYS A 139 -11.10 1.81 15.61
C LYS A 139 -10.14 1.07 16.55
N PRO A 140 -10.28 -0.25 16.79
CA PRO A 140 -9.28 -1.03 17.51
C PRO A 140 -7.88 -1.00 16.88
N ALA A 141 -7.76 -1.06 15.54
CA ALA A 141 -6.49 -0.97 14.84
C ALA A 141 -5.83 0.42 15.02
N ILE A 142 -6.61 1.50 14.90
CA ILE A 142 -6.14 2.87 15.15
C ILE A 142 -5.67 3.02 16.60
N LYS A 143 -6.40 2.47 17.56
CA LYS A 143 -6.00 2.50 18.98
C LYS A 143 -4.68 1.77 19.19
N GLU A 144 -4.50 0.60 18.59
CA GLU A 144 -3.26 -0.16 18.68
C GLU A 144 -2.08 0.58 18.01
N ALA A 145 -2.30 1.18 16.84
CA ALA A 145 -1.29 2.02 16.18
C ALA A 145 -0.84 3.18 17.07
N LYS A 146 -1.77 3.86 17.76
CA LYS A 146 -1.45 4.93 18.73
C LYS A 146 -0.60 4.43 19.89
N ASN A 147 -0.87 3.23 20.41
CA ASN A 147 -0.07 2.61 21.47
C ASN A 147 1.36 2.30 20.99
N ASN A 148 1.56 2.13 19.69
CA ASN A 148 2.84 1.95 19.04
C ASN A 148 3.46 3.28 18.54
N ASN A 149 3.03 4.44 19.08
CA ASN A 149 3.51 5.78 18.75
C ASN A 149 3.26 6.19 17.28
N ILE A 150 2.27 5.62 16.62
CA ILE A 150 1.85 6.00 15.27
C ILE A 150 0.64 6.93 15.39
N LEU A 151 0.78 8.17 14.92
CA LEU A 151 -0.30 9.14 14.94
C LEU A 151 -1.31 8.85 13.82
N ALA A 152 -2.14 7.82 14.05
CA ALA A 152 -3.27 7.47 13.20
C ALA A 152 -4.55 8.06 13.76
N VAL A 153 -5.39 8.67 12.91
CA VAL A 153 -6.64 9.34 13.29
C VAL A 153 -7.76 8.91 12.34
N GLY A 154 -8.96 8.77 12.88
CA GLY A 154 -10.14 8.30 12.15
C GLY A 154 -10.94 7.27 12.97
N PRO A 155 -11.77 6.43 12.33
CA PRO A 155 -12.04 6.41 10.88
C PRO A 155 -12.82 7.65 10.41
N TYR A 156 -12.40 8.21 9.28
CA TYR A 156 -13.13 9.30 8.63
C TYR A 156 -14.04 8.74 7.53
N SER A 157 -15.16 9.42 7.31
CA SER A 157 -16.04 9.14 6.18
C SER A 157 -15.29 9.39 4.85
N ALA A 158 -15.06 8.34 4.06
CA ALA A 158 -14.30 8.42 2.83
C ALA A 158 -14.99 9.31 1.77
N ASP A 159 -16.31 9.30 1.75
CA ASP A 159 -17.15 10.10 0.85
C ASP A 159 -17.07 11.62 1.15
N ALA A 160 -16.85 12.01 2.42
CA ALA A 160 -16.76 13.41 2.82
C ALA A 160 -15.33 13.92 2.98
N PHE A 161 -14.35 13.05 3.18
CA PHE A 161 -12.97 13.42 3.51
C PHE A 161 -12.33 14.32 2.46
N PHE A 162 -12.45 13.94 1.20
CA PHE A 162 -11.87 14.68 0.07
C PHE A 162 -12.63 15.98 -0.25
N ALA A 163 -13.95 16.00 -0.04
CA ALA A 163 -14.76 17.18 -0.29
C ALA A 163 -14.42 18.35 0.64
N ARG A 164 -14.00 18.06 1.87
CA ARG A 164 -13.67 19.07 2.89
C ARG A 164 -12.20 19.48 2.90
N ARG A 165 -11.37 18.97 1.98
CA ARG A 165 -9.91 19.15 2.00
C ARG A 165 -9.27 18.87 3.36
N SER A 166 -9.82 17.92 4.11
CA SER A 166 -9.36 17.57 5.46
C SER A 166 -7.94 17.02 5.48
N PHE A 167 -7.37 16.74 4.32
CA PHE A 167 -5.98 16.30 4.13
C PHE A 167 -4.96 17.46 4.11
N GLU A 168 -5.41 18.72 4.09
CA GLU A 168 -4.55 19.91 4.12
C GLU A 168 -4.22 20.36 5.56
N GLN A 169 -4.85 19.77 6.57
CA GLN A 169 -4.66 20.06 8.01
C GLN A 169 -3.70 19.04 8.65
#